data_c0e1034d932c1b72483720ab1506a1ed
#
_entry.id   c0e1034d932c1b72483720ab1506a1ed
#
_cell.length_a   1.000
_cell.length_b   1.000
_cell.length_c   1.000
_cell.angle_alpha   90.00
_cell.angle_beta   90.00
_cell.angle_gamma   90.00
#
_symmetry.space_group_name_H-M   'P 1'
#
loop_
_entity.id
_entity.type
_entity.pdbx_description
1 polymer ?
#
loop_
_entity_poly.entity_id
_entity_poly.type
_entity_poly.pdbx_seq_one_letter_code
_entity_poly.pdbx_strand_id
1 'polypeptide(L)'
;MPRQNSLKRRRAKTILRLPDLEQSKNAVLHSLAATSSQESYGHAIDEFIGWYCSEPRLAFNRTVVLRYRFLLEQKNLAPSTINLRLAAVRRLAYEASDTGLLTPDLAAGIRRVKGAKRLGVRIGNWLTVHQSKTLLGESPSDSLRGKRDRAILGAAHRMRSATG
;
A
#
# COMPACT_ATOMS: atom_id res chain seq x y z
N MET A 1 -7.08 14.78 53.27
CA MET A 1 -7.09 15.34 51.92
C MET A 1 -6.09 14.54 51.05
N PRO A 2 -6.51 13.60 50.18
CA PRO A 2 -5.60 12.86 49.34
C PRO A 2 -5.18 13.75 48.15
N ARG A 3 -3.89 13.88 47.95
CA ARG A 3 -3.29 14.56 46.81
C ARG A 3 -3.63 13.81 45.52
N GLN A 4 -4.40 14.43 44.63
CA GLN A 4 -4.66 13.94 43.30
C GLN A 4 -3.31 13.95 42.52
N ASN A 5 -2.81 12.75 42.23
CA ASN A 5 -1.66 12.54 41.38
C ASN A 5 -2.09 12.81 39.95
N SER A 6 -1.90 14.04 39.48
CA SER A 6 -2.14 14.45 38.09
C SER A 6 -1.15 13.69 37.22
N LEU A 7 -1.63 12.64 36.58
CA LEU A 7 -0.91 11.94 35.51
C LEU A 7 -0.53 13.00 34.45
N LYS A 8 0.74 13.38 34.43
CA LYS A 8 1.31 14.26 33.40
C LYS A 8 1.05 13.64 32.04
N ARG A 9 0.02 14.12 31.35
CA ARG A 9 -0.31 13.75 29.97
C ARG A 9 0.97 13.99 29.15
N ARG A 10 1.61 12.92 28.67
CA ARG A 10 2.78 13.00 27.78
C ARG A 10 2.40 13.88 26.60
N ARG A 11 3.09 15.00 26.44
CA ARG A 11 2.92 15.85 25.24
C ARG A 11 3.35 15.04 24.03
N ALA A 12 2.45 14.90 23.06
CA ALA A 12 2.75 14.27 21.81
C ALA A 12 3.94 14.95 21.12
N LYS A 13 4.87 14.15 20.62
CA LYS A 13 6.07 14.65 19.91
C LYS A 13 5.68 14.98 18.47
N THR A 14 6.21 16.08 17.94
CA THR A 14 6.08 16.40 16.51
C THR A 14 7.19 15.77 15.68
N ILE A 15 8.35 15.52 16.31
CA ILE A 15 9.51 14.86 15.69
C ILE A 15 9.73 13.54 16.40
N LEU A 16 9.63 12.44 15.66
CA LEU A 16 9.91 11.10 16.16
C LEU A 16 11.38 10.74 15.91
N ARG A 17 12.00 10.07 16.87
CA ARG A 17 13.38 9.57 16.77
C ARG A 17 13.36 8.08 16.48
N LEU A 18 14.52 7.54 16.11
CA LEU A 18 14.66 6.13 15.75
C LEU A 18 14.06 5.15 16.79
N PRO A 19 14.29 5.28 18.10
CA PRO A 19 13.67 4.38 19.08
C PRO A 19 12.14 4.43 19.10
N ASP A 20 11.55 5.63 18.93
CA ASP A 20 10.09 5.81 18.87
C ASP A 20 9.50 5.12 17.61
N LEU A 21 10.20 5.24 16.49
CA LEU A 21 9.79 4.66 15.19
C LEU A 21 9.95 3.15 15.18
N GLU A 22 11.00 2.60 15.79
CA GLU A 22 11.20 1.17 15.92
C GLU A 22 10.12 0.52 16.81
N GLN A 23 9.76 1.16 17.91
CA GLN A 23 8.66 0.69 18.75
C GLN A 23 7.35 0.64 17.97
N SER A 24 7.03 1.69 17.22
CA SER A 24 5.84 1.75 16.38
C SER A 24 5.88 0.74 15.24
N LYS A 25 7.05 0.49 14.62
CA LYS A 25 7.27 -0.56 13.62
C LYS A 25 6.92 -1.94 14.18
N ASN A 26 7.47 -2.28 15.35
CA ASN A 26 7.22 -3.57 15.97
C ASN A 26 5.72 -3.76 16.25
N ALA A 27 5.01 -2.73 16.72
CA ALA A 27 3.56 -2.77 16.91
C ALA A 27 2.82 -3.05 15.58
N VAL A 28 3.22 -2.40 14.48
CA VAL A 28 2.66 -2.70 13.14
C VAL A 28 2.88 -4.16 12.77
N LEU A 29 4.10 -4.67 12.89
CA LEU A 29 4.42 -6.04 12.47
C LEU A 29 3.66 -7.08 13.28
N HIS A 30 3.55 -6.89 14.60
CA HIS A 30 2.77 -7.77 15.46
C HIS A 30 1.26 -7.75 15.17
N SER A 31 0.74 -6.67 14.59
CA SER A 31 -0.67 -6.57 14.21
C SER A 31 -1.01 -7.29 12.90
N LEU A 32 -0.02 -7.77 12.15
CA LEU A 32 -0.19 -8.47 10.88
C LEU A 32 -0.15 -9.99 11.07
N ALA A 33 -1.17 -10.68 10.56
CA ALA A 33 -1.29 -12.14 10.74
C ALA A 33 -0.37 -12.95 9.80
N ALA A 34 -0.11 -12.44 8.57
CA ALA A 34 0.66 -13.17 7.56
C ALA A 34 2.14 -12.76 7.56
N THR A 35 3.06 -13.72 7.62
CA THR A 35 4.51 -13.50 7.61
C THR A 35 4.96 -12.72 6.37
N SER A 36 4.44 -13.04 5.18
CA SER A 36 4.75 -12.31 3.94
C SER A 36 4.33 -10.82 3.99
N SER A 37 3.24 -10.52 4.72
CA SER A 37 2.82 -9.14 4.96
C SER A 37 3.75 -8.46 5.95
N GLN A 38 4.19 -9.16 6.99
CA GLN A 38 5.16 -8.63 7.96
C GLN A 38 6.47 -8.26 7.27
N GLU A 39 7.01 -9.13 6.42
CA GLU A 39 8.23 -8.88 5.64
C GLU A 39 8.08 -7.66 4.72
N SER A 40 6.98 -7.62 3.94
CA SER A 40 6.71 -6.53 3.00
C SER A 40 6.54 -5.18 3.70
N TYR A 41 5.81 -5.15 4.81
CA TYR A 41 5.63 -3.94 5.62
C TYR A 41 6.89 -3.56 6.37
N GLY A 42 7.62 -4.55 6.91
CA GLY A 42 8.90 -4.34 7.57
C GLY A 42 9.88 -3.61 6.67
N HIS A 43 10.12 -4.17 5.48
CA HIS A 43 10.99 -3.54 4.48
C HIS A 43 10.53 -2.12 4.08
N ALA A 44 9.23 -1.94 3.86
CA ALA A 44 8.67 -0.63 3.50
C ALA A 44 8.83 0.42 4.60
N ILE A 45 8.68 0.02 5.87
CA ILE A 45 8.88 0.89 7.04
C ILE A 45 10.36 1.22 7.21
N ASP A 46 11.26 0.24 7.05
CA ASP A 46 12.71 0.45 7.17
C ASP A 46 13.23 1.45 6.12
N GLU A 47 12.78 1.34 4.87
CA GLU A 47 13.11 2.33 3.84
C GLU A 47 12.61 3.74 4.21
N PHE A 48 11.39 3.82 4.73
CA PHE A 48 10.84 5.10 5.18
C PHE A 48 11.63 5.67 6.35
N ILE A 49 11.95 4.87 7.37
CA ILE A 49 12.72 5.29 8.56
C ILE A 49 14.12 5.74 8.14
N GLY A 50 14.80 4.98 7.28
CA GLY A 50 16.11 5.32 6.77
C GLY A 50 16.11 6.68 6.06
N TRP A 51 15.14 6.91 5.18
CA TRP A 51 14.97 8.20 4.51
C TRP A 51 14.58 9.33 5.51
N TYR A 52 13.61 9.08 6.38
CA TYR A 52 13.11 10.07 7.33
C TYR A 52 14.20 10.53 8.32
N CYS A 53 15.04 9.62 8.77
CA CYS A 53 16.13 9.92 9.70
C CYS A 53 17.35 10.57 9.02
N SER A 54 17.52 10.39 7.69
CA SER A 54 18.57 11.07 6.92
C SER A 54 18.25 12.55 6.68
N GLU A 55 16.96 12.91 6.67
CA GLU A 55 16.51 14.28 6.55
C GLU A 55 16.54 15.00 7.92
N PRO A 56 17.24 16.12 8.07
CA PRO A 56 17.36 16.76 9.37
C PRO A 56 16.01 17.35 9.83
N ARG A 57 15.53 16.90 10.98
CA ARG A 57 14.48 17.53 11.81
C ARG A 57 13.10 17.71 11.17
N LEU A 58 12.67 16.78 10.33
CA LEU A 58 11.32 16.84 9.79
C LEU A 58 10.29 16.38 10.84
N ALA A 59 9.22 17.16 11.00
CA ALA A 59 8.07 16.70 11.78
C ALA A 59 7.35 15.58 11.02
N PHE A 60 6.99 14.48 11.70
CA PHE A 60 6.24 13.39 11.09
C PHE A 60 4.78 13.81 10.84
N ASN A 61 4.53 14.36 9.67
CA ASN A 61 3.25 14.93 9.27
C ASN A 61 2.92 14.63 7.80
N ARG A 62 1.75 15.09 7.35
CA ARG A 62 1.29 14.92 5.97
C ARG A 62 2.29 15.42 4.92
N THR A 63 2.93 16.56 5.15
CA THR A 63 3.86 17.17 4.19
C THR A 63 5.09 16.30 3.97
N VAL A 64 5.61 15.71 5.05
CA VAL A 64 6.75 14.77 4.97
C VAL A 64 6.37 13.53 4.19
N VAL A 65 5.18 12.96 4.43
CA VAL A 65 4.71 11.77 3.69
C VAL A 65 4.44 12.10 2.22
N LEU A 66 4.01 13.32 1.88
CA LEU A 66 3.92 13.77 0.48
C LEU A 66 5.30 13.87 -0.18
N ARG A 67 6.32 14.37 0.52
CA ARG A 67 7.71 14.40 0.02
C ARG A 67 8.24 12.98 -0.22
N TYR A 68 7.98 12.07 0.71
CA TYR A 68 8.36 10.67 0.55
C TYR A 68 7.68 10.04 -0.66
N ARG A 69 6.37 10.26 -0.83
CA ARG A 69 5.64 9.82 -2.03
C ARG A 69 6.30 10.33 -3.31
N PHE A 70 6.62 11.62 -3.38
CA PHE A 70 7.27 12.24 -4.54
C PHE A 70 8.64 11.59 -4.82
N LEU A 71 9.44 11.32 -3.78
CA LEU A 71 10.70 10.58 -3.91
C LEU A 71 10.48 9.19 -4.52
N LEU A 72 9.44 8.46 -4.08
CA LEU A 72 9.12 7.13 -4.62
C LEU A 72 8.71 7.21 -6.10
N GLU A 73 7.99 8.25 -6.49
CA GLU A 73 7.61 8.52 -7.89
C GLU A 73 8.84 8.85 -8.75
N GLN A 74 9.78 9.65 -8.24
CA GLN A 74 11.05 9.93 -8.93
C GLN A 74 11.93 8.69 -9.13
N LYS A 75 11.87 7.72 -8.22
CA LYS A 75 12.52 6.42 -8.37
C LYS A 75 11.86 5.51 -9.43
N ASN A 76 10.84 5.98 -10.14
CA ASN A 76 10.07 5.25 -11.15
C ASN A 76 9.53 3.89 -10.66
N LEU A 77 9.16 3.80 -9.38
CA LEU A 77 8.59 2.59 -8.83
C LEU A 77 7.16 2.35 -9.33
N ALA A 78 6.79 1.09 -9.44
CA ALA A 78 5.43 0.71 -9.83
C ALA A 78 4.39 1.31 -8.85
N PRO A 79 3.22 1.78 -9.34
CA PRO A 79 2.18 2.35 -8.48
C PRO A 79 1.72 1.42 -7.35
N SER A 80 1.76 0.10 -7.57
CA SER A 80 1.47 -0.90 -6.54
C SER A 80 2.48 -0.85 -5.39
N THR A 81 3.77 -0.74 -5.73
CA THR A 81 4.86 -0.63 -4.75
C THR A 81 4.77 0.66 -3.95
N ILE A 82 4.52 1.79 -4.63
CA ILE A 82 4.32 3.09 -3.97
C ILE A 82 3.15 3.02 -3.01
N ASN A 83 2.03 2.42 -3.42
CA ASN A 83 0.84 2.31 -2.60
C ASN A 83 1.05 1.39 -1.38
N LEU A 84 1.79 0.29 -1.54
CA LEU A 84 2.18 -0.58 -0.42
C LEU A 84 3.02 0.19 0.61
N ARG A 85 4.06 0.91 0.16
CA ARG A 85 4.92 1.71 1.04
C ARG A 85 4.15 2.80 1.77
N LEU A 86 3.24 3.50 1.08
CA LEU A 86 2.38 4.48 1.72
C LEU A 86 1.38 3.86 2.70
N ALA A 87 0.89 2.65 2.44
CA ALA A 87 0.03 1.93 3.38
C ALA A 87 0.78 1.58 4.66
N ALA A 88 2.03 1.11 4.55
CA ALA A 88 2.90 0.81 5.68
C ALA A 88 3.20 2.06 6.52
N VAL A 89 3.53 3.19 5.89
CA VAL A 89 3.77 4.47 6.58
C VAL A 89 2.51 5.00 7.28
N ARG A 90 1.34 4.84 6.68
CA ARG A 90 0.07 5.21 7.34
C ARG A 90 -0.19 4.34 8.58
N ARG A 91 0.07 3.04 8.48
CA ARG A 91 -0.07 2.13 9.63
C ARG A 91 0.89 2.52 10.75
N LEU A 92 2.15 2.80 10.41
CA LEU A 92 3.15 3.32 11.35
C LEU A 92 2.66 4.58 12.08
N ALA A 93 2.04 5.52 11.35
CA ALA A 93 1.49 6.74 11.94
C ALA A 93 0.34 6.47 12.91
N TYR A 94 -0.50 5.46 12.64
CA TYR A 94 -1.56 5.05 13.56
C TYR A 94 -1.01 4.45 14.84
N GLU A 95 -0.10 3.48 14.74
CA GLU A 95 0.52 2.87 15.92
C GLU A 95 1.26 3.91 16.77
N ALA A 96 1.94 4.87 16.12
CA ALA A 96 2.55 6.02 16.82
C ALA A 96 1.52 6.91 17.51
N SER A 97 0.31 7.03 16.95
CA SER A 97 -0.79 7.79 17.57
C SER A 97 -1.39 7.05 18.74
N ASP A 98 -1.62 5.75 18.60
CA ASP A 98 -2.20 4.90 19.65
C ASP A 98 -1.29 4.78 20.88
N THR A 99 0.02 4.80 20.65
CA THR A 99 1.03 4.86 21.73
C THR A 99 1.24 6.27 22.30
N GLY A 100 0.53 7.28 21.79
CA GLY A 100 0.62 8.68 22.24
C GLY A 100 1.90 9.40 21.82
N LEU A 101 2.68 8.85 20.90
CA LEU A 101 3.87 9.47 20.31
C LEU A 101 3.51 10.55 19.29
N LEU A 102 2.41 10.34 18.56
CA LEU A 102 1.89 11.27 17.57
C LEU A 102 0.48 11.75 17.97
N THR A 103 0.09 12.96 17.56
CA THR A 103 -1.30 13.37 17.75
C THR A 103 -2.25 12.71 16.75
N PRO A 104 -3.50 12.39 17.11
CA PRO A 104 -4.49 11.82 16.19
C PRO A 104 -4.70 12.67 14.93
N ASP A 105 -4.64 14.00 15.06
CA ASP A 105 -4.79 14.93 13.93
C ASP A 105 -3.67 14.79 12.90
N LEU A 106 -2.43 14.59 13.35
CA LEU A 106 -1.29 14.34 12.45
C LEU A 106 -1.42 12.99 11.76
N ALA A 107 -1.81 11.93 12.47
CA ALA A 107 -2.07 10.62 11.89
C ALA A 107 -3.21 10.68 10.86
N ALA A 108 -4.30 11.38 11.16
CA ALA A 108 -5.41 11.62 10.24
C ALA A 108 -4.96 12.44 9.01
N GLY A 109 -4.07 13.39 9.19
CA GLY A 109 -3.44 14.15 8.10
C GLY A 109 -2.63 13.26 7.16
N ILE A 110 -1.83 12.35 7.71
CA ILE A 110 -1.03 11.37 6.97
C ILE A 110 -1.94 10.41 6.19
N ARG A 111 -3.04 9.96 6.78
CA ARG A 111 -4.04 9.10 6.10
C ARG A 111 -4.57 9.72 4.82
N ARG A 112 -4.77 11.03 4.78
CA ARG A 112 -5.31 11.77 3.62
C ARG A 112 -4.33 11.86 2.44
N VAL A 113 -3.10 11.43 2.57
CA VAL A 113 -2.16 11.36 1.43
C VAL A 113 -2.68 10.32 0.44
N LYS A 114 -3.04 10.77 -0.77
CA LYS A 114 -3.51 9.87 -1.83
C LYS A 114 -2.35 9.03 -2.37
N GLY A 115 -2.63 7.77 -2.72
CA GLY A 115 -1.68 6.89 -3.39
C GLY A 115 -1.39 7.29 -4.84
N ALA A 116 -0.43 6.62 -5.46
CA ALA A 116 -0.17 6.73 -6.89
C ALA A 116 -1.32 6.10 -7.69
N LYS A 117 -1.75 6.78 -8.76
CA LYS A 117 -2.78 6.24 -9.65
C LYS A 117 -2.20 5.04 -10.40
N ARG A 118 -2.93 3.94 -10.41
CA ARG A 118 -2.66 2.86 -11.35
C ARG A 118 -3.14 3.32 -12.72
N LEU A 119 -2.22 3.66 -13.58
CA LEU A 119 -2.47 3.76 -15.01
C LEU A 119 -2.48 2.32 -15.54
N GLY A 120 -3.51 1.58 -15.19
CA GLY A 120 -3.67 0.20 -15.65
C GLY A 120 -4.21 0.20 -17.07
N VAL A 121 -3.69 -0.68 -17.92
CA VAL A 121 -4.41 -1.14 -19.09
C VAL A 121 -5.76 -1.65 -18.58
N ARG A 122 -6.88 -1.13 -19.10
CA ARG A 122 -8.21 -1.65 -18.76
C ARG A 122 -8.23 -3.15 -19.04
N ILE A 123 -8.34 -3.97 -17.99
CA ILE A 123 -8.57 -5.39 -18.15
C ILE A 123 -9.89 -5.51 -18.95
N GLY A 124 -9.82 -6.03 -20.17
CA GLY A 124 -10.99 -6.20 -21.02
C GLY A 124 -10.91 -5.64 -22.44
N ASN A 125 -9.86 -4.85 -22.77
CA ASN A 125 -9.74 -4.27 -24.12
C ASN A 125 -8.48 -4.75 -24.87
N TRP A 126 -7.92 -5.85 -24.47
CA TRP A 126 -6.65 -6.37 -24.97
C TRP A 126 -6.78 -7.31 -26.18
N LEU A 127 -7.99 -7.79 -26.49
CA LEU A 127 -8.25 -8.55 -27.69
C LEU A 127 -9.37 -7.91 -28.50
N THR A 128 -9.15 -7.67 -29.78
CA THR A 128 -10.21 -7.31 -30.72
C THR A 128 -11.09 -8.53 -30.99
N VAL A 129 -12.30 -8.30 -31.52
CA VAL A 129 -13.21 -9.40 -31.91
C VAL A 129 -12.53 -10.35 -32.90
N HIS A 130 -11.75 -9.81 -33.84
CA HIS A 130 -11.00 -10.58 -34.81
C HIS A 130 -9.92 -11.45 -34.14
N GLN A 131 -9.09 -10.87 -33.25
CA GLN A 131 -8.08 -11.60 -32.48
C GLN A 131 -8.67 -12.68 -31.60
N SER A 132 -9.84 -12.45 -31.01
CA SER A 132 -10.55 -13.46 -30.20
C SER A 132 -11.00 -14.63 -31.04
N LYS A 133 -11.51 -14.38 -32.25
CA LYS A 133 -11.93 -15.43 -33.20
C LYS A 133 -10.74 -16.26 -33.71
N THR A 134 -9.61 -15.59 -34.01
CA THR A 134 -8.38 -16.27 -34.44
C THR A 134 -7.88 -17.20 -33.34
N LEU A 135 -7.78 -16.73 -32.08
CA LEU A 135 -7.40 -17.53 -30.92
C LEU A 135 -8.32 -18.74 -30.69
N LEU A 136 -9.62 -18.56 -30.88
CA LEU A 136 -10.58 -19.66 -30.80
C LEU A 136 -10.37 -20.69 -31.91
N GLY A 137 -9.97 -20.26 -33.11
CA GLY A 137 -9.71 -21.14 -34.25
C GLY A 137 -8.39 -21.94 -34.11
N GLU A 138 -7.38 -21.35 -33.51
CA GLU A 138 -6.06 -21.96 -33.29
C GLU A 138 -6.01 -22.97 -32.13
N SER A 139 -7.03 -22.97 -31.25
CA SER A 139 -7.07 -23.92 -30.13
C SER A 139 -7.32 -25.35 -30.65
N PRO A 140 -6.44 -26.33 -30.37
CA PRO A 140 -6.58 -27.71 -30.83
C PRO A 140 -7.91 -28.31 -30.37
N SER A 141 -8.71 -28.83 -31.29
CA SER A 141 -10.02 -29.45 -30.96
C SER A 141 -9.91 -30.89 -30.46
N ASP A 142 -8.76 -31.53 -30.66
CA ASP A 142 -8.58 -32.97 -30.53
C ASP A 142 -8.12 -33.42 -29.14
N SER A 143 -7.65 -32.50 -28.30
CA SER A 143 -7.22 -32.80 -26.96
C SER A 143 -8.23 -32.28 -25.90
N LEU A 144 -8.33 -32.97 -24.76
CA LEU A 144 -9.14 -32.51 -23.62
C LEU A 144 -8.75 -31.08 -23.14
N ARG A 145 -7.44 -30.78 -23.19
CA ARG A 145 -6.92 -29.47 -22.86
C ARG A 145 -7.39 -28.41 -23.85
N GLY A 146 -7.31 -28.68 -25.14
CA GLY A 146 -7.79 -27.77 -26.18
C GLY A 146 -9.30 -27.52 -26.11
N LYS A 147 -10.10 -28.57 -25.84
CA LYS A 147 -11.56 -28.44 -25.62
C LYS A 147 -11.86 -27.53 -24.41
N ARG A 148 -11.14 -27.71 -23.31
CA ARG A 148 -11.25 -26.84 -22.10
C ARG A 148 -10.89 -25.39 -22.41
N ASP A 149 -9.75 -25.18 -23.06
CA ASP A 149 -9.25 -23.82 -23.35
C ASP A 149 -10.19 -23.09 -24.31
N ARG A 150 -10.75 -23.81 -25.32
CA ARG A 150 -11.76 -23.30 -26.22
C ARG A 150 -13.09 -22.97 -25.51
N ALA A 151 -13.51 -23.77 -24.54
CA ALA A 151 -14.68 -23.47 -23.71
C ALA A 151 -14.50 -22.20 -22.85
N ILE A 152 -13.34 -22.02 -22.23
CA ILE A 152 -13.01 -20.85 -21.43
C ILE A 152 -13.00 -19.59 -22.30
N LEU A 153 -12.30 -19.62 -23.44
CA LEU A 153 -12.22 -18.50 -24.38
C LEU A 153 -13.59 -18.16 -24.97
N GLY A 154 -14.42 -19.17 -25.30
CA GLY A 154 -15.75 -18.98 -25.81
C GLY A 154 -16.73 -18.37 -24.80
N ALA A 155 -16.61 -18.74 -23.51
CA ALA A 155 -17.39 -18.15 -22.44
C ALA A 155 -17.00 -16.68 -22.23
N ALA A 156 -15.69 -16.35 -22.20
CA ALA A 156 -15.19 -14.99 -22.08
C ALA A 156 -15.64 -14.10 -23.25
N HIS A 157 -15.67 -14.64 -24.47
CA HIS A 157 -16.15 -13.92 -25.66
C HIS A 157 -17.66 -13.61 -25.58
N ARG A 158 -18.49 -14.56 -25.13
CA ARG A 158 -19.93 -14.37 -24.97
C ARG A 158 -20.28 -13.35 -23.90
N MET A 159 -19.61 -13.38 -22.75
CA MET A 159 -19.83 -12.40 -21.67
C MET A 159 -19.57 -10.96 -22.13
N ARG A 160 -18.62 -10.79 -23.02
CA ARG A 160 -18.30 -9.46 -23.59
C ARG A 160 -19.36 -8.97 -24.59
N SER A 161 -19.95 -9.88 -25.37
CA SER A 161 -20.98 -9.52 -26.36
C SER A 161 -22.32 -9.17 -25.70
N ALA A 162 -22.56 -9.60 -24.46
CA ALA A 162 -23.77 -9.32 -23.71
C ALA A 162 -23.77 -7.99 -22.94
N THR A 163 -22.60 -7.33 -22.83
CA THR A 163 -22.41 -6.06 -22.08
C THR A 163 -22.18 -4.85 -22.98
N GLY A 164 -22.27 -4.97 -24.28
CA GLY A 164 -22.23 -3.91 -25.30
C GLY A 164 -23.55 -3.76 -25.97
#